data_4f4ade681eefb80813119961e073602c
#
_entry.id   4f4ade681eefb80813119961e073602c
#
_cell.length_a   1.000
_cell.length_b   1.000
_cell.length_c   1.000
_cell.angle_alpha   90.00
_cell.angle_beta   90.00
_cell.angle_gamma   90.00
#
_symmetry.space_group_name_H-M   'P 1'
#
loop_
_entity.id
_entity.type
_entity.pdbx_description
1 polymer ?
#
loop_
_entity_poly.entity_id
_entity_poly.type
_entity_poly.pdbx_seq_one_letter_code
_entity_poly.pdbx_strand_id
1 'polypeptide(L)'
;MKRAFFFIAIMAVAFTGCEEKKLAEIRFCTDVRPHEPCIGEDTVFMQGTNVWAQLWLDPGFKDNSVTAHLYGYQEGKRIFIESIHHELSNDQQVIMEPLFFNSSGNFEVEFRDSGGNLLDKKGFEIW
;
A
#
# COMPACT_ATOMS: atom_id res chain seq x y z
N MET A 1 35.85 25.98 -8.48
CA MET A 1 35.41 26.25 -7.12
C MET A 1 34.00 26.80 -7.05
N LYS A 2 33.68 27.83 -7.80
CA LYS A 2 32.31 28.40 -7.80
C LYS A 2 31.25 27.44 -8.29
N ARG A 3 31.60 26.50 -9.15
CA ARG A 3 30.69 25.48 -9.68
C ARG A 3 30.25 24.46 -8.63
N ALA A 4 31.11 24.13 -7.67
CA ALA A 4 30.78 23.18 -6.61
C ALA A 4 29.70 23.73 -5.66
N PHE A 5 29.74 25.04 -5.40
CA PHE A 5 28.73 25.70 -4.58
C PHE A 5 27.34 25.68 -5.21
N PHE A 6 27.29 25.84 -6.53
CA PHE A 6 26.03 25.79 -7.25
C PHE A 6 25.36 24.41 -7.19
N PHE A 7 26.14 23.34 -7.26
CA PHE A 7 25.64 21.99 -7.18
C PHE A 7 25.02 21.67 -5.81
N ILE A 8 25.64 22.12 -4.75
CA ILE A 8 25.15 21.90 -3.38
C ILE A 8 23.80 22.61 -3.15
N ALA A 9 23.66 23.82 -3.65
CA ALA A 9 22.42 24.57 -3.54
C ALA A 9 21.25 23.90 -4.29
N ILE A 10 21.51 23.37 -5.47
CA ILE A 10 20.49 22.67 -6.28
C ILE A 10 20.05 21.39 -5.60
N MET A 11 20.96 20.64 -5.02
CA MET A 11 20.63 19.41 -4.30
C MET A 11 19.76 19.68 -3.06
N ALA A 12 20.03 20.75 -2.33
CA ALA A 12 19.23 21.12 -1.17
C ALA A 12 17.79 21.45 -1.55
N VAL A 13 17.58 22.14 -2.67
CA VAL A 13 16.23 22.44 -3.18
C VAL A 13 15.51 21.19 -3.64
N ALA A 14 16.19 20.24 -4.26
CA ALA A 14 15.60 18.99 -4.68
C ALA A 14 15.12 18.16 -3.49
N PHE A 15 15.83 18.17 -2.37
CA PHE A 15 15.44 17.47 -1.16
C PHE A 15 14.17 18.03 -0.53
N THR A 16 14.00 19.32 -0.49
CA THR A 16 12.80 19.95 0.08
C THR A 16 11.56 19.73 -0.79
N GLY A 17 11.72 19.52 -2.10
CA GLY A 17 10.62 19.24 -3.01
C GLY A 17 10.09 17.81 -2.97
N CYS A 18 10.78 16.87 -2.28
CA CYS A 18 10.39 15.47 -2.24
C CYS A 18 9.55 15.07 -1.02
N GLU A 19 9.29 15.99 -0.11
CA GLU A 19 8.49 15.71 1.10
C GLU A 19 7.00 15.91 0.83
N GLU A 20 6.42 15.00 0.05
CA GLU A 20 4.98 14.97 -0.12
C GLU A 20 4.31 14.17 1.00
N LYS A 21 3.24 14.72 1.56
CA LYS A 21 2.47 14.04 2.58
C LYS A 21 1.75 12.83 1.98
N LYS A 22 1.98 11.65 2.54
CA LYS A 22 1.34 10.43 2.12
C LYS A 22 -0.10 10.40 2.65
N LEU A 23 -1.09 10.27 1.76
CA LEU A 23 -2.50 10.27 2.11
C LEU A 23 -3.04 8.90 2.52
N ALA A 24 -2.28 7.84 2.29
CA ALA A 24 -2.71 6.48 2.60
C ALA A 24 -1.50 5.58 2.84
N GLU A 25 -1.69 4.54 3.66
CA GLU A 25 -0.64 3.58 4.00
C GLU A 25 -1.21 2.17 4.06
N ILE A 26 -0.50 1.21 3.45
CA ILE A 26 -0.88 -0.20 3.49
C ILE A 26 -0.24 -0.89 4.69
N ARG A 27 -1.05 -1.71 5.38
CA ARG A 27 -0.59 -2.62 6.43
C ARG A 27 -1.17 -4.00 6.18
N PHE A 28 -0.37 -5.04 6.42
CA PHE A 28 -0.82 -6.42 6.34
C PHE A 28 -0.91 -6.99 7.74
N CYS A 29 -2.08 -7.53 8.09
CA CYS A 29 -2.38 -7.98 9.45
C CYS A 29 -3.03 -9.36 9.40
N THR A 30 -2.86 -10.17 10.45
CA THR A 30 -3.47 -11.50 10.52
C THR A 30 -4.76 -11.53 11.32
N ASP A 31 -5.04 -10.48 12.08
CA ASP A 31 -6.28 -10.37 12.86
C ASP A 31 -6.70 -8.92 12.99
N VAL A 32 -7.99 -8.73 13.21
CA VAL A 32 -8.62 -7.41 13.34
C VAL A 32 -9.54 -7.44 14.56
N ARG A 33 -9.34 -6.53 15.52
CA ARG A 33 -10.18 -6.40 16.71
C ARG A 33 -10.63 -4.94 16.87
N PRO A 34 -11.74 -4.69 17.60
CA PRO A 34 -12.27 -3.33 17.75
C PRO A 34 -11.26 -2.32 18.32
N HIS A 35 -10.37 -2.74 19.22
CA HIS A 35 -9.38 -1.86 19.86
C HIS A 35 -7.98 -1.99 19.25
N GLU A 36 -7.77 -3.00 18.42
CA GLU A 36 -6.50 -3.24 17.73
C GLU A 36 -6.81 -3.65 16.29
N PRO A 37 -6.96 -2.69 15.39
CA PRO A 37 -7.38 -2.99 14.02
C PRO A 37 -6.33 -3.73 13.19
N CYS A 38 -5.08 -3.76 13.64
CA CYS A 38 -4.03 -4.50 12.96
C CYS A 38 -3.22 -5.30 13.97
N ILE A 39 -3.44 -6.61 14.01
CA ILE A 39 -2.73 -7.55 14.87
C ILE A 39 -1.91 -8.48 13.97
N GLY A 40 -0.68 -8.79 14.39
CA GLY A 40 0.21 -9.64 13.61
C GLY A 40 0.68 -8.99 12.32
N GLU A 41 0.99 -7.71 12.39
CA GLU A 41 1.50 -6.97 11.23
C GLU A 41 2.85 -7.53 10.79
N ASP A 42 2.95 -7.91 9.52
CA ASP A 42 4.17 -8.47 8.94
C ASP A 42 4.12 -8.32 7.42
N THR A 43 5.18 -8.74 6.76
CA THR A 43 5.26 -8.86 5.30
C THR A 43 5.57 -10.30 4.86
N VAL A 44 5.65 -11.24 5.79
CA VAL A 44 5.86 -12.67 5.52
C VAL A 44 4.80 -13.47 6.28
N PHE A 45 4.09 -14.32 5.56
CA PHE A 45 3.02 -15.14 6.12
C PHE A 45 3.13 -16.57 5.61
N MET A 46 2.59 -17.53 6.37
CA MET A 46 2.54 -18.93 5.97
C MET A 46 1.33 -19.20 5.08
N GLN A 47 1.44 -20.16 4.18
CA GLN A 47 0.29 -20.67 3.41
C GLN A 47 -0.85 -21.06 4.33
N GLY A 48 -2.09 -20.77 3.92
CA GLY A 48 -3.27 -21.06 4.70
C GLY A 48 -3.59 -20.04 5.79
N THR A 49 -2.78 -18.99 5.93
CA THR A 49 -3.07 -17.89 6.86
C THR A 49 -4.00 -16.88 6.21
N ASN A 50 -5.03 -16.45 6.94
CA ASN A 50 -5.86 -15.32 6.50
C ASN A 50 -5.08 -14.02 6.75
N VAL A 51 -4.91 -13.24 5.70
CA VAL A 51 -4.20 -11.96 5.76
C VAL A 51 -5.19 -10.85 5.41
N TRP A 52 -5.16 -9.77 6.15
CA TRP A 52 -5.93 -8.58 5.85
C TRP A 52 -4.99 -7.52 5.26
N ALA A 53 -5.22 -7.15 4.01
CA ALA A 53 -4.58 -5.97 3.44
C ALA A 53 -5.41 -4.77 3.85
N GLN A 54 -4.85 -3.89 4.65
CA GLN A 54 -5.52 -2.69 5.14
C GLN A 54 -4.93 -1.46 4.48
N LEU A 55 -5.79 -0.58 4.00
CA LEU A 55 -5.39 0.76 3.58
C LEU A 55 -5.87 1.75 4.63
N TRP A 56 -4.92 2.39 5.31
CA TRP A 56 -5.18 3.42 6.31
C TRP A 56 -5.19 4.78 5.63
N LEU A 57 -6.33 5.48 5.73
CA LEU A 57 -6.54 6.75 5.05
C LEU A 57 -6.26 7.92 6.01
N ASP A 58 -5.51 8.90 5.51
CA ASP A 58 -5.34 10.17 6.21
C ASP A 58 -6.67 10.94 6.23
N PRO A 59 -6.99 11.68 7.30
CA PRO A 59 -8.20 12.50 7.34
C PRO A 59 -8.32 13.51 6.19
N GLY A 60 -7.21 13.86 5.55
CA GLY A 60 -7.19 14.73 4.38
C GLY A 60 -7.58 14.05 3.06
N PHE A 61 -7.78 12.73 3.06
CA PHE A 61 -8.19 12.01 1.87
C PHE A 61 -9.63 12.35 1.52
N LYS A 62 -9.88 12.77 0.27
CA LYS A 62 -11.16 13.35 -0.17
C LYS A 62 -11.91 12.54 -1.23
N ASP A 63 -11.38 11.41 -1.67
CA ASP A 63 -12.03 10.62 -2.70
C ASP A 63 -13.14 9.75 -2.10
N ASN A 64 -14.07 9.31 -2.95
CA ASN A 64 -15.21 8.48 -2.56
C ASN A 64 -15.04 7.01 -2.89
N SER A 65 -13.95 6.62 -3.53
CA SER A 65 -13.66 5.23 -3.86
C SER A 65 -12.17 4.97 -4.01
N VAL A 66 -11.79 3.72 -3.80
CA VAL A 66 -10.44 3.24 -4.10
C VAL A 66 -10.55 1.87 -4.76
N THR A 67 -9.54 1.50 -5.55
CA THR A 67 -9.44 0.18 -6.17
C THR A 67 -8.15 -0.48 -5.72
N ALA A 68 -8.27 -1.71 -5.23
CA ALA A 68 -7.13 -2.55 -4.88
C ALA A 68 -6.76 -3.41 -6.09
N HIS A 69 -5.49 -3.45 -6.43
CA HIS A 69 -4.95 -4.34 -7.46
C HIS A 69 -4.00 -5.33 -6.79
N LEU A 70 -4.23 -6.62 -7.00
CA LEU A 70 -3.38 -7.68 -6.50
C LEU A 70 -2.52 -8.21 -7.62
N TYR A 71 -1.21 -8.30 -7.39
CA TYR A 71 -0.24 -8.83 -8.32
C TYR A 71 0.57 -9.97 -7.67
N GLY A 72 0.97 -10.93 -8.49
CA GLY A 72 1.95 -11.93 -8.12
C GLY A 72 3.20 -11.77 -8.96
N TYR A 73 4.29 -12.41 -8.55
CA TYR A 73 5.53 -12.44 -9.31
C TYR A 73 5.87 -13.86 -9.70
N GLN A 74 6.10 -14.09 -11.00
CA GLN A 74 6.57 -15.37 -11.55
C GLN A 74 7.80 -15.10 -12.41
N GLU A 75 8.90 -15.75 -12.06
CA GLU A 75 10.16 -15.60 -12.78
C GLU A 75 10.60 -14.14 -12.94
N GLY A 76 10.39 -13.35 -11.87
CA GLY A 76 10.72 -11.93 -11.87
C GLY A 76 9.72 -11.03 -12.60
N LYS A 77 8.65 -11.59 -13.15
CA LYS A 77 7.63 -10.83 -13.86
C LYS A 77 6.41 -10.60 -12.99
N ARG A 78 5.94 -9.37 -12.97
CA ARG A 78 4.72 -8.96 -12.27
C ARG A 78 3.50 -9.40 -13.09
N ILE A 79 2.62 -10.18 -12.47
CA ILE A 79 1.42 -10.71 -13.10
C ILE A 79 0.20 -10.21 -12.36
N PHE A 80 -0.74 -9.61 -13.07
CA PHE A 80 -2.00 -9.17 -12.51
C PHE A 80 -2.87 -10.37 -12.12
N ILE A 81 -3.42 -10.35 -10.90
CA ILE A 81 -4.31 -11.41 -10.39
C ILE A 81 -5.76 -10.93 -10.38
N GLU A 82 -6.07 -9.86 -9.66
CA GLU A 82 -7.43 -9.32 -9.60
C GLU A 82 -7.45 -7.86 -9.17
N SER A 83 -8.57 -7.20 -9.42
CA SER A 83 -8.81 -5.88 -8.87
C SER A 83 -10.16 -5.85 -8.14
N ILE A 84 -10.21 -5.11 -7.05
CA ILE A 84 -11.38 -5.03 -6.18
C ILE A 84 -11.68 -3.56 -5.94
N HIS A 85 -12.91 -3.16 -6.26
CA HIS A 85 -13.36 -1.78 -6.08
C HIS A 85 -14.02 -1.63 -4.72
N HIS A 86 -13.67 -0.57 -4.01
CA HIS A 86 -14.24 -0.21 -2.71
C HIS A 86 -14.88 1.17 -2.77
N GLU A 87 -16.18 1.23 -2.48
CA GLU A 87 -16.86 2.49 -2.23
C GLU A 87 -16.60 2.93 -0.79
N LEU A 88 -16.30 4.20 -0.60
CA LEU A 88 -16.02 4.75 0.72
C LEU A 88 -17.27 5.38 1.32
N SER A 89 -17.55 5.05 2.57
CA SER A 89 -18.56 5.76 3.35
C SER A 89 -17.94 7.03 3.96
N ASN A 90 -18.79 7.97 4.37
CA ASN A 90 -18.33 9.18 5.03
C ASN A 90 -17.54 8.83 6.29
N ASP A 91 -16.40 9.49 6.48
CA ASP A 91 -15.51 9.31 7.65
C ASP A 91 -14.84 7.93 7.73
N GLN A 92 -14.86 7.15 6.66
CA GLN A 92 -14.14 5.88 6.64
C GLN A 92 -12.63 6.13 6.63
N GLN A 93 -11.93 5.53 7.60
CA GLN A 93 -10.49 5.72 7.76
C GLN A 93 -9.67 4.49 7.38
N VAL A 94 -10.28 3.32 7.30
CA VAL A 94 -9.60 2.06 6.98
C VAL A 94 -10.41 1.26 5.99
N ILE A 95 -9.74 0.76 4.96
CA ILE A 95 -10.30 -0.20 4.02
C ILE A 95 -9.64 -1.54 4.29
N MET A 96 -10.41 -2.63 4.35
CA MET A 96 -9.90 -3.97 4.64
C MET A 96 -10.23 -4.91 3.50
N GLU A 97 -9.19 -5.58 2.98
CA GLU A 97 -9.32 -6.58 1.95
C GLU A 97 -8.80 -7.92 2.46
N PRO A 98 -9.65 -8.95 2.57
CA PRO A 98 -9.19 -10.28 2.99
C PRO A 98 -8.45 -10.98 1.85
N LEU A 99 -7.30 -11.56 2.18
CA LEU A 99 -6.46 -12.30 1.24
C LEU A 99 -6.19 -13.69 1.81
N PHE A 100 -6.24 -14.69 0.93
CA PHE A 100 -5.94 -16.07 1.32
C PHE A 100 -5.17 -16.76 0.20
N PHE A 101 -4.04 -17.38 0.54
CA PHE A 101 -3.18 -18.04 -0.42
C PHE A 101 -2.87 -19.47 -0.01
N ASN A 102 -3.04 -20.39 -0.95
CA ASN A 102 -2.71 -21.82 -0.79
C ASN A 102 -1.34 -22.18 -1.37
N SER A 103 -0.65 -21.24 -1.97
CA SER A 103 0.65 -21.47 -2.57
C SER A 103 1.63 -20.38 -2.15
N SER A 104 2.92 -20.76 -2.09
CA SER A 104 3.98 -19.80 -1.78
C SER A 104 4.25 -18.86 -2.95
N GLY A 105 4.83 -17.73 -2.67
CA GLY A 105 5.22 -16.76 -3.70
C GLY A 105 5.39 -15.36 -3.14
N ASN A 106 5.75 -14.47 -4.05
CA ASN A 106 5.87 -13.04 -3.79
C ASN A 106 4.67 -12.33 -4.41
N PHE A 107 4.05 -11.46 -3.64
CA PHE A 107 2.84 -10.74 -4.05
C PHE A 107 2.98 -9.26 -3.75
N GLU A 108 2.11 -8.46 -4.37
CA GLU A 108 2.06 -7.01 -4.15
C GLU A 108 0.62 -6.55 -4.22
N VAL A 109 0.23 -5.70 -3.29
CA VAL A 109 -1.04 -4.97 -3.32
C VAL A 109 -0.78 -3.51 -3.64
N GLU A 110 -1.58 -2.97 -4.53
CA GLU A 110 -1.52 -1.58 -4.95
C GLU A 110 -2.92 -0.97 -4.82
N PHE A 111 -3.04 0.15 -4.13
CA PHE A 111 -4.29 0.88 -4.03
C PHE A 111 -4.23 2.17 -4.86
N ARG A 112 -5.29 2.41 -5.64
CA ARG A 112 -5.43 3.62 -6.45
C ARG A 112 -6.72 4.33 -6.13
N ASP A 113 -6.73 5.66 -6.30
CA ASP A 113 -7.93 6.46 -6.13
C ASP A 113 -8.84 6.37 -7.37
N SER A 114 -9.96 7.07 -7.37
CA SER A 114 -10.93 7.06 -8.47
C SER A 114 -10.36 7.62 -9.77
N GLY A 115 -9.36 8.48 -9.70
CA GLY A 115 -8.67 9.04 -10.85
C GLY A 115 -7.53 8.17 -11.39
N GLY A 116 -7.29 7.00 -10.77
CA GLY A 116 -6.20 6.11 -11.17
C GLY A 116 -4.84 6.46 -10.59
N ASN A 117 -4.77 7.41 -9.65
CA ASN A 117 -3.51 7.79 -9.01
C ASN A 117 -3.11 6.77 -7.94
N LEU A 118 -1.83 6.42 -7.90
CA LEU A 118 -1.31 5.49 -6.91
C LEU A 118 -1.35 6.13 -5.51
N LEU A 119 -2.01 5.45 -4.58
CA LEU A 119 -2.05 5.85 -3.17
C LEU A 119 -0.91 5.22 -2.38
N ASP A 120 -0.77 3.91 -2.50
CA ASP A 120 0.34 3.15 -1.91
C ASP A 120 0.44 1.77 -2.56
N LYS A 121 1.62 1.17 -2.49
CA LYS A 121 1.85 -0.22 -2.89
C LYS A 121 2.81 -0.87 -1.90
N LYS A 122 2.59 -2.16 -1.63
CA LYS A 122 3.42 -2.88 -0.68
C LYS A 122 3.47 -4.36 -1.04
N GLY A 123 4.67 -4.93 -1.00
CA GLY A 123 4.90 -6.34 -1.26
C GLY A 123 4.83 -7.19 0.00
N PHE A 124 4.52 -8.47 -0.18
CA PHE A 124 4.52 -9.46 0.89
C PHE A 124 4.88 -10.84 0.33
N GLU A 125 5.29 -11.74 1.20
CA GLU A 125 5.67 -13.10 0.85
C GLU A 125 4.76 -14.11 1.53
N ILE A 126 4.44 -15.17 0.80
CA ILE A 126 3.77 -16.37 1.34
C ILE A 126 4.76 -17.53 1.27
N TRP A 127 4.93 -18.20 2.38
CA TRP A 127 5.87 -19.33 2.50
C TRP A 127 5.16 -20.68 2.50
#